data_20585609c158ac87aa65bae5e2956680
#
_entry.id   20585609c158ac87aa65bae5e2956680
#
_cell.length_a   1.000
_cell.length_b   1.000
_cell.length_c   1.000
_cell.angle_alpha   90.00
_cell.angle_beta   90.00
_cell.angle_gamma   90.00
#
_symmetry.space_group_name_H-M   'P 1'
#
loop_
_entity.id
_entity.type
_entity.pdbx_description
1 polymer ?
#
loop_
_entity_poly.entity_id
_entity_poly.type
_entity_poly.pdbx_seq_one_letter_code
_entity_poly.pdbx_strand_id
1 'polypeptide(L)'
;MTLKKGQACLLPPGTVHSLEKSRKGDNIIKTVIPTELFEKCADNLKIGTEMTVFDKTSEQVNFIVMRLLGEYYGGADYSERAVENYLSLLFIELLRGERDRDGHLADELNLYFAENIGSASLHGFASTLGYSEKYTGRMIKERLGASFSELLLSYKLQKAAQLMADTDLPIEEIAREAGYNNPSGLYKQFFASYGMTPSAYRKMTE
;
A
#
# COMPACT_ATOMS: atom_id res chain seq x y z
N MET A 1 18.44 0.34 -10.86
CA MET A 1 17.16 -0.30 -10.51
C MET A 1 16.85 -1.37 -11.54
N THR A 2 16.24 -2.48 -11.16
CA THR A 2 15.84 -3.54 -12.10
C THR A 2 14.31 -3.72 -12.02
N LEU A 3 13.62 -3.57 -13.16
CA LEU A 3 12.20 -3.88 -13.25
C LEU A 3 12.00 -5.37 -13.48
N LYS A 4 11.01 -5.95 -12.81
CA LYS A 4 10.57 -7.34 -12.99
C LYS A 4 9.42 -7.41 -13.99
N LYS A 5 9.11 -8.63 -14.46
CA LYS A 5 7.96 -8.85 -15.36
C LYS A 5 6.66 -8.36 -14.69
N GLY A 6 5.90 -7.57 -15.43
CA GLY A 6 4.63 -7.00 -14.96
C GLY A 6 4.77 -5.72 -14.13
N GLN A 7 5.98 -5.21 -13.94
CA GLN A 7 6.20 -3.90 -13.33
C GLN A 7 6.21 -2.79 -14.39
N ALA A 8 5.76 -1.62 -14.01
CA ALA A 8 5.90 -0.39 -14.78
C ALA A 8 6.68 0.66 -13.97
N CYS A 9 7.29 1.60 -14.66
CA CYS A 9 7.98 2.73 -14.04
C CYS A 9 7.63 4.01 -14.80
N LEU A 10 7.21 5.02 -14.04
CA LEU A 10 7.04 6.37 -14.54
C LEU A 10 8.27 7.19 -14.16
N LEU A 11 8.91 7.79 -15.13
CA LEU A 11 10.06 8.66 -14.95
C LEU A 11 9.65 10.11 -15.19
N PRO A 12 9.93 11.02 -14.26
CA PRO A 12 9.66 12.44 -14.44
C PRO A 12 10.43 13.04 -15.63
N PRO A 13 9.97 14.17 -16.19
CA PRO A 13 10.73 14.92 -17.19
C PRO A 13 12.16 15.25 -16.71
N GLY A 14 13.14 15.16 -17.62
CA GLY A 14 14.53 15.47 -17.31
C GLY A 14 15.31 14.39 -16.54
N THR A 15 14.69 13.28 -16.17
CA THR A 15 15.37 12.16 -15.50
C THR A 15 16.38 11.48 -16.45
N VAL A 16 17.66 11.56 -16.12
CA VAL A 16 18.71 10.85 -16.87
C VAL A 16 18.62 9.36 -16.54
N HIS A 17 18.39 8.54 -17.56
CA HIS A 17 18.24 7.11 -17.41
C HIS A 17 18.77 6.33 -18.61
N SER A 18 19.20 5.10 -18.38
CA SER A 18 19.50 4.12 -19.42
C SER A 18 18.64 2.88 -19.20
N LEU A 19 18.32 2.20 -20.28
CA LEU A 19 17.57 0.92 -20.24
C LEU A 19 18.46 -0.18 -20.81
N GLU A 20 18.75 -1.16 -19.99
CA GLU A 20 19.46 -2.36 -20.39
C GLU A 20 18.58 -3.58 -20.20
N LYS A 21 18.57 -4.47 -21.18
CA LYS A 21 17.88 -5.76 -21.05
C LYS A 21 18.72 -6.68 -20.17
N SER A 22 18.12 -7.22 -19.12
CA SER A 22 18.83 -8.13 -18.21
C SER A 22 18.99 -9.54 -18.78
N ARG A 23 18.09 -9.96 -19.69
CA ARG A 23 18.10 -11.30 -20.31
C ARG A 23 17.69 -11.23 -21.77
N LYS A 24 18.18 -12.20 -22.55
CA LYS A 24 17.73 -12.42 -23.94
C LYS A 24 16.26 -12.89 -23.88
N GLY A 25 15.37 -12.13 -24.51
CA GLY A 25 13.92 -12.41 -24.52
C GLY A 25 13.09 -11.49 -23.63
N ASP A 26 13.71 -10.62 -22.82
CA ASP A 26 12.95 -9.58 -22.10
C ASP A 26 12.33 -8.59 -23.09
N ASN A 27 11.05 -8.34 -22.95
CA ASN A 27 10.31 -7.34 -23.70
C ASN A 27 10.01 -6.15 -22.81
N ILE A 28 10.42 -4.96 -23.24
CA ILE A 28 10.18 -3.70 -22.56
C ILE A 28 9.46 -2.79 -23.53
N ILE A 29 8.33 -2.24 -23.11
CA ILE A 29 7.65 -1.15 -23.80
C ILE A 29 8.13 0.15 -23.17
N LYS A 30 8.78 1.00 -23.96
CA LYS A 30 9.16 2.36 -23.54
C LYS A 30 8.31 3.35 -24.30
N THR A 31 7.57 4.17 -23.58
CA THR A 31 6.80 5.28 -24.11
C THR A 31 7.42 6.57 -23.64
N VAL A 32 7.80 7.46 -24.57
CA VAL A 32 8.25 8.83 -24.28
C VAL A 32 7.07 9.75 -24.51
N ILE A 33 6.64 10.44 -23.47
CA ILE A 33 5.49 11.34 -23.51
C ILE A 33 6.02 12.77 -23.54
N PRO A 34 5.67 13.61 -24.54
CA PRO A 34 6.00 15.03 -24.53
C PRO A 34 5.49 15.72 -23.27
N THR A 35 6.25 16.68 -22.73
CA THR A 35 5.89 17.35 -21.46
C THR A 35 4.52 18.00 -21.50
N GLU A 36 4.19 18.71 -22.57
CA GLU A 36 2.88 19.35 -22.78
C GLU A 36 1.73 18.33 -22.76
N LEU A 37 1.92 17.18 -23.39
CA LEU A 37 0.94 16.12 -23.43
C LEU A 37 0.80 15.44 -22.06
N PHE A 38 1.92 15.25 -21.36
CA PHE A 38 1.92 14.74 -20.00
C PHE A 38 1.14 15.66 -19.05
N GLU A 39 1.45 16.96 -19.05
CA GLU A 39 0.76 17.94 -18.21
C GLU A 39 -0.75 17.97 -18.51
N LYS A 40 -1.13 17.95 -19.79
CA LYS A 40 -2.54 17.92 -20.19
C LYS A 40 -3.28 16.66 -19.72
N CYS A 41 -2.64 15.49 -19.83
CA CYS A 41 -3.24 14.20 -19.46
C CYS A 41 -3.18 13.91 -17.97
N ALA A 42 -2.24 14.53 -17.26
CA ALA A 42 -2.04 14.40 -15.83
C ALA A 42 -2.73 15.51 -15.01
N ASP A 43 -3.45 16.42 -15.67
CA ASP A 43 -4.11 17.55 -15.01
C ASP A 43 -5.00 17.06 -13.87
N ASN A 44 -4.83 17.70 -12.69
CA ASN A 44 -5.51 17.35 -11.43
C ASN A 44 -5.18 15.94 -10.86
N LEU A 45 -4.26 15.20 -11.47
CA LEU A 45 -3.76 13.95 -10.91
C LEU A 45 -2.55 14.22 -10.02
N LYS A 46 -2.53 13.62 -8.83
CA LYS A 46 -1.37 13.67 -7.93
C LYS A 46 -0.28 12.70 -8.39
N ILE A 47 0.34 12.99 -9.53
CA ILE A 47 1.50 12.26 -10.01
C ILE A 47 2.73 12.92 -9.39
N GLY A 48 3.54 12.12 -8.67
CA GLY A 48 4.75 12.62 -8.02
C GLY A 48 5.78 13.15 -9.00
N THR A 49 6.62 14.08 -8.55
CA THR A 49 7.79 14.60 -9.30
C THR A 49 8.99 13.63 -9.23
N GLU A 50 8.86 12.52 -8.52
CA GLU A 50 9.88 11.50 -8.36
C GLU A 50 9.56 10.27 -9.20
N MET A 51 10.61 9.47 -9.46
CA MET A 51 10.46 8.19 -10.13
C MET A 51 9.53 7.25 -9.35
N THR A 52 8.45 6.85 -9.98
CA THR A 52 7.45 5.96 -9.37
C THR A 52 7.49 4.58 -10.03
N VAL A 53 7.58 3.53 -9.23
CA VAL A 53 7.53 2.13 -9.69
C VAL A 53 6.21 1.50 -9.29
N PHE A 54 5.51 0.95 -10.25
CA PHE A 54 4.29 0.18 -10.09
C PHE A 54 4.64 -1.31 -10.13
N ASP A 55 4.53 -2.01 -9.00
CA ASP A 55 5.04 -3.39 -8.85
C ASP A 55 4.29 -4.44 -9.67
N LYS A 56 3.01 -4.20 -9.93
CA LYS A 56 2.20 -5.08 -10.77
C LYS A 56 1.19 -4.27 -11.55
N THR A 57 1.25 -4.37 -12.87
CA THR A 57 0.23 -3.78 -13.74
C THR A 57 -1.00 -4.70 -13.78
N SER A 58 -2.19 -4.11 -13.68
CA SER A 58 -3.46 -4.82 -13.83
C SER A 58 -3.69 -5.22 -15.31
N GLU A 59 -4.65 -6.12 -15.54
CA GLU A 59 -5.09 -6.45 -16.91
C GLU A 59 -5.65 -5.22 -17.62
N GLN A 60 -6.33 -4.32 -16.88
CA GLN A 60 -6.80 -3.03 -17.41
C GLN A 60 -5.66 -2.15 -17.89
N VAL A 61 -4.59 -2.02 -17.10
CA VAL A 61 -3.39 -1.26 -17.52
C VAL A 61 -2.80 -1.86 -18.79
N ASN A 62 -2.66 -3.17 -18.88
CA ASN A 62 -2.15 -3.85 -20.06
C ASN A 62 -3.06 -3.61 -21.28
N PHE A 63 -4.39 -3.70 -21.11
CA PHE A 63 -5.36 -3.41 -22.16
C PHE A 63 -5.24 -1.97 -22.65
N ILE A 64 -5.19 -0.99 -21.74
CA ILE A 64 -5.04 0.44 -22.08
C ILE A 64 -3.74 0.69 -22.85
N VAL A 65 -2.62 0.12 -22.42
CA VAL A 65 -1.32 0.25 -23.12
C VAL A 65 -1.41 -0.31 -24.54
N MET A 66 -2.03 -1.47 -24.74
CA MET A 66 -2.20 -2.06 -26.07
C MET A 66 -3.10 -1.20 -26.97
N ARG A 67 -4.18 -0.62 -26.42
CA ARG A 67 -5.05 0.30 -27.17
C ARG A 67 -4.31 1.58 -27.54
N LEU A 68 -3.58 2.18 -26.60
CA LEU A 68 -2.76 3.36 -26.83
C LEU A 68 -1.76 3.14 -27.97
N LEU A 69 -1.05 2.02 -27.95
CA LEU A 69 -0.10 1.66 -29.03
C LEU A 69 -0.82 1.46 -30.37
N GLY A 70 -1.99 0.82 -30.36
CA GLY A 70 -2.82 0.62 -31.54
C GLY A 70 -3.22 1.95 -32.19
N GLU A 71 -3.67 2.92 -31.41
CA GLU A 71 -4.02 4.26 -31.90
C GLU A 71 -2.78 5.03 -32.38
N TYR A 72 -1.69 4.98 -31.62
CA TYR A 72 -0.46 5.70 -31.96
C TYR A 72 0.15 5.24 -33.29
N TYR A 73 0.17 3.93 -33.56
CA TYR A 73 0.72 3.36 -34.79
C TYR A 73 -0.31 3.21 -35.92
N GLY A 74 -1.60 3.20 -35.61
CA GLY A 74 -2.67 2.96 -36.58
C GLY A 74 -2.99 4.14 -37.47
N GLY A 75 -2.75 5.37 -37.02
CA GLY A 75 -2.95 6.60 -37.81
C GLY A 75 -4.38 6.81 -38.32
N ALA A 76 -5.37 6.28 -37.61
CA ALA A 76 -6.79 6.46 -37.99
C ALA A 76 -7.28 7.88 -37.68
N ASP A 77 -8.43 8.25 -38.22
CA ASP A 77 -9.07 9.52 -37.88
C ASP A 77 -9.31 9.61 -36.35
N TYR A 78 -9.01 10.77 -35.79
CA TYR A 78 -9.13 11.05 -34.34
C TYR A 78 -8.11 10.31 -33.43
N SER A 79 -7.07 9.66 -33.97
CA SER A 79 -6.06 8.92 -33.18
C SER A 79 -5.37 9.79 -32.13
N GLU A 80 -5.06 11.07 -32.43
CA GLU A 80 -4.45 11.98 -31.45
C GLU A 80 -5.34 12.12 -30.21
N ARG A 81 -6.64 12.31 -30.40
CA ARG A 81 -7.60 12.44 -29.30
C ARG A 81 -7.77 11.13 -28.53
N ALA A 82 -7.72 10.00 -29.22
CA ALA A 82 -7.76 8.68 -28.61
C ALA A 82 -6.52 8.43 -27.75
N VAL A 83 -5.33 8.79 -28.23
CA VAL A 83 -4.06 8.70 -27.49
C VAL A 83 -4.11 9.54 -26.21
N GLU A 84 -4.58 10.79 -26.25
CA GLU A 84 -4.76 11.64 -25.07
C GLU A 84 -5.66 10.97 -24.02
N ASN A 85 -6.81 10.45 -24.45
CA ASN A 85 -7.77 9.80 -23.56
C ASN A 85 -7.20 8.52 -22.94
N TYR A 86 -6.50 7.69 -23.73
CA TYR A 86 -5.86 6.48 -23.21
C TYR A 86 -4.69 6.79 -22.28
N LEU A 87 -3.92 7.87 -22.49
CA LEU A 87 -2.90 8.32 -21.56
C LEU A 87 -3.52 8.75 -20.22
N SER A 88 -4.58 9.54 -20.27
CA SER A 88 -5.29 9.96 -19.05
C SER A 88 -5.85 8.76 -18.27
N LEU A 89 -6.45 7.79 -18.96
CA LEU A 89 -6.93 6.55 -18.36
C LEU A 89 -5.77 5.71 -17.78
N LEU A 90 -4.65 5.63 -18.48
CA LEU A 90 -3.46 4.92 -18.00
C LEU A 90 -2.96 5.49 -16.67
N PHE A 91 -2.84 6.82 -16.57
CA PHE A 91 -2.42 7.47 -15.34
C PHE A 91 -3.41 7.22 -14.19
N ILE A 92 -4.71 7.31 -14.47
CA ILE A 92 -5.77 7.02 -13.49
C ILE A 92 -5.66 5.57 -12.98
N GLU A 93 -5.53 4.60 -13.88
CA GLU A 93 -5.46 3.18 -13.49
C GLU A 93 -4.16 2.84 -12.74
N LEU A 94 -3.03 3.44 -13.12
CA LEU A 94 -1.79 3.30 -12.37
C LEU A 94 -1.93 3.83 -10.93
N LEU A 95 -2.52 5.02 -10.77
CA LEU A 95 -2.76 5.63 -9.45
C LEU A 95 -3.81 4.89 -8.61
N ARG A 96 -4.85 4.33 -9.26
CA ARG A 96 -5.84 3.47 -8.59
C ARG A 96 -5.19 2.20 -8.07
N GLY A 97 -4.33 1.57 -8.88
CA GLY A 97 -3.59 0.39 -8.48
C GLY A 97 -2.66 0.63 -7.28
N GLU A 98 -2.17 1.85 -7.06
CA GLU A 98 -1.42 2.21 -5.84
C GLU A 98 -2.34 2.32 -4.62
N ARG A 99 -3.52 2.94 -4.75
CA ARG A 99 -4.48 3.04 -3.65
C ARG A 99 -5.05 1.69 -3.23
N ASP A 100 -5.31 0.82 -4.21
CA ASP A 100 -5.78 -0.55 -3.96
C ASP A 100 -4.70 -1.38 -3.21
N ARG A 101 -3.43 -1.10 -3.45
CA ARG A 101 -2.31 -1.72 -2.70
C ARG A 101 -2.20 -1.26 -1.26
N ASP A 102 -2.52 -0.01 -0.96
CA ASP A 102 -2.48 0.48 0.42
C ASP A 102 -3.61 -0.16 1.22
N GLY A 103 -4.80 -0.32 0.63
CA GLY A 103 -5.90 -1.10 1.19
C GLY A 103 -5.49 -2.57 1.38
N HIS A 104 -4.94 -3.20 0.36
CA HIS A 104 -4.48 -4.59 0.41
C HIS A 104 -3.36 -4.80 1.46
N LEU A 105 -2.39 -3.87 1.56
CA LEU A 105 -1.34 -3.94 2.58
C LEU A 105 -1.91 -3.82 3.99
N ALA A 106 -2.89 -2.94 4.19
CA ALA A 106 -3.57 -2.79 5.48
C ALA A 106 -4.36 -4.05 5.85
N ASP A 107 -5.06 -4.65 4.88
CA ASP A 107 -5.81 -5.89 5.08
C ASP A 107 -4.89 -7.08 5.38
N GLU A 108 -3.79 -7.23 4.63
CA GLU A 108 -2.77 -8.26 4.90
C GLU A 108 -2.15 -8.08 6.29
N LEU A 109 -1.86 -6.84 6.69
CA LEU A 109 -1.30 -6.54 8.00
C LEU A 109 -2.29 -6.84 9.12
N ASN A 110 -3.57 -6.48 8.94
CA ASN A 110 -4.63 -6.78 9.89
C ASN A 110 -4.86 -8.29 10.04
N LEU A 111 -4.86 -9.03 8.95
CA LEU A 111 -4.95 -10.49 8.97
C LEU A 111 -3.76 -11.11 9.71
N TYR A 112 -2.55 -10.66 9.40
CA TYR A 112 -1.34 -11.09 10.10
C TYR A 112 -1.39 -10.81 11.60
N PHE A 113 -1.89 -9.63 12.01
CA PHE A 113 -2.07 -9.30 13.42
C PHE A 113 -3.12 -10.19 14.09
N ALA A 114 -4.23 -10.49 13.41
CA ALA A 114 -5.27 -11.36 13.93
C ALA A 114 -4.74 -12.77 14.23
N GLU A 115 -3.94 -13.31 13.31
CA GLU A 115 -3.38 -14.65 13.41
C GLU A 115 -2.19 -14.75 14.41
N ASN A 116 -1.46 -13.63 14.62
CA ASN A 116 -0.20 -13.63 15.35
C ASN A 116 -0.16 -12.63 16.51
N ILE A 117 -1.31 -12.22 17.08
CA ILE A 117 -1.40 -11.06 17.99
C ILE A 117 -0.39 -11.07 19.15
N GLY A 118 -0.07 -12.24 19.70
CA GLY A 118 0.89 -12.41 20.81
C GLY A 118 2.36 -12.43 20.39
N SER A 119 2.64 -12.79 19.12
CA SER A 119 3.97 -13.02 18.58
C SER A 119 4.30 -12.19 17.35
N ALA A 120 3.37 -11.30 16.95
CA ALA A 120 3.53 -10.48 15.75
C ALA A 120 4.83 -9.66 15.78
N SER A 121 5.61 -9.78 14.71
CA SER A 121 6.88 -9.07 14.54
C SER A 121 7.05 -8.58 13.10
N LEU A 122 7.78 -7.48 12.92
CA LEU A 122 8.11 -6.98 11.59
C LEU A 122 8.87 -8.03 10.76
N HIS A 123 9.77 -8.78 11.39
CA HIS A 123 10.49 -9.90 10.76
C HIS A 123 9.53 -10.95 10.20
N GLY A 124 8.58 -11.43 11.03
CA GLY A 124 7.58 -12.41 10.61
C GLY A 124 6.75 -11.90 9.44
N PHE A 125 6.22 -10.70 9.52
CA PHE A 125 5.43 -10.10 8.43
C PHE A 125 6.26 -9.89 7.16
N ALA A 126 7.49 -9.40 7.25
CA ALA A 126 8.38 -9.26 6.11
C ALA A 126 8.65 -10.60 5.41
N SER A 127 8.78 -11.68 6.21
CA SER A 127 8.96 -13.05 5.69
C SER A 127 7.75 -13.55 4.92
N THR A 128 6.51 -13.25 5.34
CA THR A 128 5.30 -13.61 4.60
C THR A 128 5.22 -12.91 3.25
N LEU A 129 5.71 -11.67 3.16
CA LEU A 129 5.75 -10.89 1.92
C LEU A 129 6.96 -11.22 1.02
N GLY A 130 7.95 -11.98 1.51
CA GLY A 130 9.19 -12.25 0.80
C GLY A 130 10.13 -11.04 0.67
N TYR A 131 10.04 -10.09 1.59
CA TYR A 131 10.85 -8.86 1.61
C TYR A 131 11.78 -8.81 2.82
N SER A 132 12.77 -7.87 2.79
CA SER A 132 13.59 -7.57 3.95
C SER A 132 12.82 -6.72 4.97
N GLU A 133 13.12 -6.87 6.27
CA GLU A 133 12.51 -6.04 7.33
C GLU A 133 12.66 -4.55 7.07
N LYS A 134 13.85 -4.12 6.64
CA LYS A 134 14.14 -2.72 6.33
C LYS A 134 13.22 -2.16 5.24
N TYR A 135 13.02 -2.93 4.18
CA TYR A 135 12.11 -2.53 3.09
C TYR A 135 10.66 -2.53 3.57
N THR A 136 10.22 -3.59 4.25
CA THR A 136 8.85 -3.73 4.76
C THR A 136 8.51 -2.63 5.76
N GLY A 137 9.40 -2.33 6.70
CA GLY A 137 9.18 -1.26 7.68
C GLY A 137 9.05 0.13 7.04
N ARG A 138 9.87 0.43 6.02
CA ARG A 138 9.77 1.66 5.24
C ARG A 138 8.46 1.72 4.47
N MET A 139 8.11 0.66 3.74
CA MET A 139 6.89 0.54 2.96
C MET A 139 5.63 0.75 3.80
N ILE A 140 5.55 0.13 4.99
CA ILE A 140 4.44 0.31 5.92
C ILE A 140 4.33 1.78 6.33
N LYS A 141 5.44 2.39 6.73
CA LYS A 141 5.43 3.79 7.19
C LYS A 141 5.05 4.78 6.09
N GLU A 142 5.57 4.58 4.88
CA GLU A 142 5.28 5.45 3.71
C GLU A 142 3.82 5.32 3.25
N ARG A 143 3.26 4.10 3.25
CA ARG A 143 1.91 3.84 2.74
C ARG A 143 0.81 4.00 3.77
N LEU A 144 1.04 3.52 5.00
CA LEU A 144 0.03 3.52 6.06
C LEU A 144 0.22 4.66 7.08
N GLY A 145 1.27 5.49 6.92
CA GLY A 145 1.52 6.67 7.74
C GLY A 145 2.07 6.40 9.15
N ALA A 146 2.16 5.12 9.57
CA ALA A 146 2.62 4.71 10.89
C ALA A 146 3.58 3.52 10.80
N SER A 147 4.41 3.32 11.83
CA SER A 147 5.30 2.15 11.91
C SER A 147 4.52 0.88 12.22
N PHE A 148 5.12 -0.28 11.91
CA PHE A 148 4.56 -1.60 12.27
C PHE A 148 4.21 -1.68 13.77
N SER A 149 5.07 -1.18 14.64
CA SER A 149 4.85 -1.23 16.10
C SER A 149 3.68 -0.35 16.55
N GLU A 150 3.51 0.84 15.94
CA GLU A 150 2.38 1.73 16.22
C GLU A 150 1.07 1.10 15.74
N LEU A 151 1.06 0.48 14.55
CA LEU A 151 -0.12 -0.21 14.02
C LEU A 151 -0.47 -1.44 14.85
N LEU A 152 0.50 -2.24 15.27
CA LEU A 152 0.29 -3.38 16.16
C LEU A 152 -0.25 -2.95 17.52
N LEU A 153 0.28 -1.85 18.08
CA LEU A 153 -0.24 -1.30 19.33
C LEU A 153 -1.69 -0.86 19.19
N SER A 154 -2.01 -0.12 18.13
CA SER A 154 -3.38 0.30 17.83
C SER A 154 -4.32 -0.90 17.70
N TYR A 155 -3.91 -1.94 16.96
CA TYR A 155 -4.67 -3.17 16.78
C TYR A 155 -4.95 -3.89 18.12
N LYS A 156 -3.93 -4.04 18.97
CA LYS A 156 -4.08 -4.65 20.32
C LYS A 156 -5.04 -3.87 21.21
N LEU A 157 -4.96 -2.54 21.19
CA LEU A 157 -5.82 -1.68 21.98
C LEU A 157 -7.27 -1.72 21.49
N GLN A 158 -7.50 -1.72 20.18
CA GLN A 158 -8.83 -1.86 19.60
C GLN A 158 -9.44 -3.23 19.94
N LYS A 159 -8.66 -4.31 19.85
CA LYS A 159 -9.09 -5.65 20.25
C LYS A 159 -9.48 -5.71 21.72
N ALA A 160 -8.67 -5.10 22.60
CA ALA A 160 -9.00 -5.04 24.04
C ALA A 160 -10.27 -4.22 24.30
N ALA A 161 -10.45 -3.06 23.65
CA ALA A 161 -11.64 -2.23 23.77
C ALA A 161 -12.91 -2.98 23.30
N GLN A 162 -12.80 -3.68 22.16
CA GLN A 162 -13.89 -4.50 21.64
C GLN A 162 -14.29 -5.62 22.63
N LEU A 163 -13.30 -6.37 23.15
CA LEU A 163 -13.58 -7.44 24.12
C LEU A 163 -14.20 -6.90 25.41
N MET A 164 -13.82 -5.70 25.85
CA MET A 164 -14.44 -5.05 27.00
C MET A 164 -15.91 -4.66 26.78
N ALA A 165 -16.25 -4.28 25.55
CA ALA A 165 -17.62 -3.91 25.18
C ALA A 165 -18.51 -5.14 24.92
N ASP A 166 -17.95 -6.21 24.36
CA ASP A 166 -18.70 -7.34 23.84
C ASP A 166 -18.76 -8.53 24.82
N THR A 167 -17.96 -8.51 25.91
CA THR A 167 -17.82 -9.66 26.82
C THR A 167 -17.63 -9.26 28.28
N ASP A 168 -17.97 -10.17 29.18
CA ASP A 168 -17.72 -10.06 30.63
C ASP A 168 -16.38 -10.66 31.06
N LEU A 169 -15.47 -10.92 30.16
CA LEU A 169 -14.16 -11.51 30.45
C LEU A 169 -13.38 -10.64 31.46
N PRO A 170 -12.68 -11.23 32.42
CA PRO A 170 -11.76 -10.49 33.30
C PRO A 170 -10.72 -9.70 32.50
N ILE A 171 -10.31 -8.53 32.98
CA ILE A 171 -9.30 -7.68 32.28
C ILE A 171 -7.98 -8.44 32.03
N GLU A 172 -7.63 -9.36 32.93
CA GLU A 172 -6.47 -10.24 32.80
C GLU A 172 -6.58 -11.16 31.58
N GLU A 173 -7.77 -11.68 31.30
CA GLU A 173 -8.03 -12.51 30.12
C GLU A 173 -8.06 -11.67 28.87
N ILE A 174 -8.70 -10.51 28.91
CA ILE A 174 -8.70 -9.55 27.79
C ILE A 174 -7.26 -9.14 27.43
N ALA A 175 -6.41 -8.88 28.42
CA ALA A 175 -4.99 -8.57 28.16
C ALA A 175 -4.30 -9.70 27.37
N ARG A 176 -4.52 -10.95 27.77
CA ARG A 176 -3.96 -12.12 27.09
C ARG A 176 -4.50 -12.27 25.67
N GLU A 177 -5.82 -12.18 25.48
CA GLU A 177 -6.50 -12.26 24.18
C GLU A 177 -6.09 -11.11 23.23
N ALA A 178 -5.78 -9.95 23.80
CA ALA A 178 -5.25 -8.81 23.06
C ALA A 178 -3.71 -8.86 22.83
N GLY A 179 -3.07 -10.00 23.17
CA GLY A 179 -1.66 -10.27 22.90
C GLY A 179 -0.68 -9.56 23.84
N TYR A 180 -1.07 -9.25 25.08
CA TYR A 180 -0.20 -8.74 26.11
C TYR A 180 0.33 -9.89 27.01
N ASN A 181 1.61 -9.88 27.30
CA ASN A 181 2.22 -10.89 28.17
C ASN A 181 1.78 -10.75 29.66
N ASN A 182 1.33 -9.55 30.04
CA ASN A 182 0.81 -9.27 31.37
C ASN A 182 -0.20 -8.11 31.33
N PRO A 183 -1.15 -8.06 32.30
CA PRO A 183 -2.18 -7.02 32.34
C PRO A 183 -1.62 -5.60 32.51
N SER A 184 -0.48 -5.44 33.20
CA SER A 184 0.13 -4.12 33.44
C SER A 184 0.52 -3.43 32.12
N GLY A 185 0.93 -4.20 31.11
CA GLY A 185 1.20 -3.68 29.76
C GLY A 185 -0.04 -3.08 29.12
N LEU A 186 -1.17 -3.79 29.18
CA LEU A 186 -2.46 -3.28 28.71
C LEU A 186 -2.85 -2.00 29.46
N TYR A 187 -2.85 -2.01 30.79
CA TYR A 187 -3.22 -0.85 31.61
C TYR A 187 -2.43 0.40 31.22
N LYS A 188 -1.10 0.27 31.13
CA LYS A 188 -0.21 1.39 30.78
C LYS A 188 -0.52 1.95 29.38
N GLN A 189 -0.61 1.09 28.39
CA GLN A 189 -0.79 1.52 27.00
C GLN A 189 -2.23 2.01 26.75
N PHE A 190 -3.20 1.38 27.37
CA PHE A 190 -4.61 1.79 27.29
C PHE A 190 -4.82 3.17 27.91
N PHE A 191 -4.26 3.40 29.10
CA PHE A 191 -4.35 4.72 29.74
C PHE A 191 -3.65 5.81 28.91
N ALA A 192 -2.50 5.51 28.33
CA ALA A 192 -1.78 6.46 27.47
C ALA A 192 -2.58 6.83 26.20
N SER A 193 -3.36 5.90 25.64
CA SER A 193 -4.09 6.10 24.40
C SER A 193 -5.51 6.62 24.60
N TYR A 194 -6.22 6.18 25.62
CA TYR A 194 -7.63 6.53 25.87
C TYR A 194 -7.83 7.49 27.04
N GLY A 195 -6.79 7.84 27.80
CA GLY A 195 -6.87 8.74 28.95
C GLY A 195 -7.56 8.14 30.16
N MET A 196 -7.95 6.86 30.12
CA MET A 196 -8.64 6.15 31.20
C MET A 196 -8.17 4.70 31.32
N THR A 197 -8.48 4.08 32.47
CA THR A 197 -8.11 2.68 32.70
C THR A 197 -9.06 1.74 31.95
N PRO A 198 -8.63 0.50 31.61
CA PRO A 198 -9.51 -0.54 31.04
C PRO A 198 -10.79 -0.76 31.85
N SER A 199 -10.69 -0.81 33.19
CA SER A 199 -11.84 -0.99 34.06
C SER A 199 -12.81 0.20 34.07
N ALA A 200 -12.30 1.42 33.88
CA ALA A 200 -13.15 2.61 33.73
C ALA A 200 -13.87 2.62 32.37
N TYR A 201 -13.16 2.22 31.32
CA TYR A 201 -13.71 2.11 29.96
C TYR A 201 -14.86 1.11 29.90
N ARG A 202 -14.72 -0.07 30.50
CA ARG A 202 -15.79 -1.08 30.57
C ARG A 202 -17.07 -0.53 31.19
N LYS A 203 -16.96 0.15 32.35
CA LYS A 203 -18.11 0.76 33.03
C LYS A 203 -18.84 1.83 32.23
N MET A 204 -18.23 2.38 31.20
CA MET A 204 -18.85 3.35 30.30
C MET A 204 -19.58 2.68 29.14
N THR A 205 -19.23 1.43 28.83
CA THR A 205 -19.81 0.65 27.72
C THR A 205 -20.92 -0.31 28.18
N GLU A 206 -21.07 -0.54 29.50
CA GLU A 206 -22.20 -1.18 30.12
C GLU A 206 -23.41 -0.23 30.22
#